data_ae629d269e785a0ff1b66dd931180781
#
_entry.id   ae629d269e785a0ff1b66dd931180781
#
_cell.length_a   1.000
_cell.length_b   1.000
_cell.length_c   1.000
_cell.angle_alpha   90.00
_cell.angle_beta   90.00
_cell.angle_gamma   90.00
#
_symmetry.space_group_name_H-M   'P 1'
#
loop_
_entity.id
_entity.type
_entity.pdbx_description
1 polymer ?
#
loop_
_entity_poly.entity_id
_entity_poly.type
_entity_poly.pdbx_seq_one_letter_code
_entity_poly.pdbx_strand_id
1 'polypeptide(L)'
;ALAEAFRVLGGVPQRGIFDNMRTAVDRIGRGKVRQVNARFAAMASHYLFEADFCNPASGWEKGQVEKNVQDARRRLWQPLSTSGPSFPDIDALNAWLEEHCIAQWRHIKHGSLPGTVADVHAEEVASLMPQGRIFDGFVEHSKRVSPTCLVNFDRNRYSVPASFANQRVSLRIYPNRVVVVAEGQIVCEHVRIIERSHHMPGQTVYDWRHYLAVIQRKPVALRNGAPFTELPQAFRQLQGLILKRPGGDREMAE
;
A
#
# COMPACT_ATOMS: atom_id res chain seq x y z
N ALA A 1 -4.56 -1.84 -7.65
CA ALA A 1 -5.16 -2.69 -8.70
C ALA A 1 -5.83 -1.84 -9.79
N LEU A 2 -6.93 -1.06 -9.52
CA LEU A 2 -7.63 -0.30 -10.59
C LEU A 2 -6.73 0.72 -11.31
N ALA A 3 -5.94 1.51 -10.58
CA ALA A 3 -5.01 2.46 -11.20
C ALA A 3 -4.02 1.76 -12.15
N GLU A 4 -3.59 0.55 -11.79
CA GLU A 4 -2.71 -0.26 -12.63
C GLU A 4 -3.45 -0.83 -13.84
N ALA A 5 -4.70 -1.25 -13.67
CA ALA A 5 -5.53 -1.66 -14.80
C ALA A 5 -5.72 -0.51 -15.80
N PHE A 6 -5.96 0.70 -15.33
CA PHE A 6 -6.07 1.88 -16.21
C PHE A 6 -4.76 2.20 -16.94
N ARG A 7 -3.61 2.00 -16.27
CA ARG A 7 -2.30 2.15 -16.91
C ARG A 7 -2.11 1.14 -18.06
N VAL A 8 -2.43 -0.12 -17.81
CA VAL A 8 -2.31 -1.19 -18.80
C VAL A 8 -3.29 -1.01 -19.96
N LEU A 9 -4.50 -0.55 -19.67
CA LEU A 9 -5.50 -0.24 -20.70
C LEU A 9 -5.17 1.03 -21.51
N GLY A 10 -4.21 1.84 -21.07
CA GLY A 10 -3.87 3.10 -21.72
C GLY A 10 -4.82 4.26 -21.42
N GLY A 11 -5.73 4.10 -20.45
CA GLY A 11 -6.67 5.13 -20.05
C GLY A 11 -7.76 4.64 -19.11
N VAL A 12 -8.67 5.54 -18.76
CA VAL A 12 -9.77 5.27 -17.85
C VAL A 12 -11.06 5.10 -18.64
N PRO A 13 -11.78 3.97 -18.52
CA PRO A 13 -13.10 3.81 -19.16
C PRO A 13 -14.11 4.78 -18.52
N GLN A 14 -15.05 5.28 -19.32
CA GLN A 14 -16.11 6.19 -18.84
C GLN A 14 -17.01 5.53 -17.79
N ARG A 15 -17.15 4.20 -17.85
CA ARG A 15 -18.02 3.41 -16.97
C ARG A 15 -17.36 2.09 -16.57
N GLY A 16 -17.44 1.77 -15.29
CA GLY A 16 -16.98 0.49 -14.73
C GLY A 16 -18.11 -0.27 -14.06
N ILE A 17 -18.21 -1.57 -14.34
CA ILE A 17 -19.19 -2.46 -13.69
C ILE A 17 -18.46 -3.25 -12.61
N PHE A 18 -18.93 -3.12 -11.37
CA PHE A 18 -18.29 -3.72 -10.20
C PHE A 18 -19.19 -4.73 -9.50
N ASP A 19 -18.59 -5.75 -8.95
CA ASP A 19 -19.27 -6.57 -7.96
C ASP A 19 -19.44 -5.82 -6.64
N ASN A 20 -20.37 -6.31 -5.81
CA ASN A 20 -20.63 -5.78 -4.46
C ASN A 20 -19.53 -6.16 -3.47
N MET A 21 -18.26 -6.00 -3.85
CA MET A 21 -17.12 -6.29 -2.98
C MET A 21 -17.03 -5.28 -1.82
N ARG A 22 -16.64 -5.72 -0.64
CA ARG A 22 -16.54 -4.87 0.57
C ARG A 22 -15.59 -3.68 0.43
N THR A 23 -14.67 -3.72 -0.50
CA THR A 23 -13.77 -2.59 -0.79
C THR A 23 -14.43 -1.48 -1.60
N ALA A 24 -15.56 -1.75 -2.23
CA ALA A 24 -16.31 -0.79 -3.04
C ALA A 24 -17.69 -0.45 -2.45
N VAL A 25 -18.31 -1.38 -1.71
CA VAL A 25 -19.65 -1.23 -1.14
C VAL A 25 -19.64 -1.56 0.35
N ASP A 26 -20.01 -0.60 1.20
CA ASP A 26 -20.13 -0.79 2.64
C ASP A 26 -21.44 -1.51 2.99
N ARG A 27 -22.53 -1.20 2.29
CA ARG A 27 -23.85 -1.80 2.53
C ARG A 27 -24.67 -1.94 1.24
N ILE A 28 -25.30 -3.07 1.09
CA ILE A 28 -26.22 -3.37 -0.02
C ILE A 28 -27.66 -3.07 0.46
N GLY A 29 -28.34 -2.17 -0.24
CA GLY A 29 -29.77 -1.86 -0.04
C GLY A 29 -30.66 -2.72 -0.95
N ARG A 30 -31.95 -2.36 -1.04
CA ARG A 30 -32.90 -2.99 -1.96
C ARG A 30 -32.60 -2.60 -3.41
N GLY A 31 -32.69 -3.56 -4.34
CA GLY A 31 -32.44 -3.32 -5.77
C GLY A 31 -31.01 -2.82 -6.05
N LYS A 32 -30.90 -1.73 -6.76
CA LYS A 32 -29.60 -1.10 -7.11
C LYS A 32 -29.03 -0.15 -6.06
N VAL A 33 -29.73 0.08 -4.94
CA VAL A 33 -29.26 0.99 -3.89
C VAL A 33 -28.00 0.43 -3.23
N ARG A 34 -26.95 1.23 -3.21
CA ARG A 34 -25.64 0.89 -2.59
C ARG A 34 -25.18 2.04 -1.71
N GLN A 35 -24.68 1.70 -0.54
CA GLN A 35 -23.83 2.60 0.23
C GLN A 35 -22.39 2.35 -0.22
N VAL A 36 -21.93 3.18 -1.14
CA VAL A 36 -20.58 3.07 -1.71
C VAL A 36 -19.55 3.45 -0.67
N ASN A 37 -18.48 2.70 -0.59
CA ASN A 37 -17.36 3.01 0.30
C ASN A 37 -16.77 4.37 -0.07
N ALA A 38 -16.56 5.24 0.93
CA ALA A 38 -16.12 6.63 0.71
C ALA A 38 -14.79 6.72 -0.06
N ARG A 39 -13.87 5.78 0.16
CA ARG A 39 -12.57 5.75 -0.55
C ARG A 39 -12.73 5.32 -1.99
N PHE A 40 -13.62 4.37 -2.26
CA PHE A 40 -13.94 3.96 -3.62
C PHE A 40 -14.63 5.11 -4.36
N ALA A 41 -15.58 5.80 -3.73
CA ALA A 41 -16.23 6.98 -4.31
C ALA A 41 -15.22 8.11 -4.61
N ALA A 42 -14.29 8.37 -3.68
CA ALA A 42 -13.22 9.35 -3.91
C ALA A 42 -12.32 8.97 -5.10
N MET A 43 -12.01 7.68 -5.26
CA MET A 43 -11.22 7.19 -6.40
C MET A 43 -12.02 7.30 -7.72
N ALA A 44 -13.31 6.95 -7.73
CA ALA A 44 -14.16 7.10 -8.89
C ALA A 44 -14.29 8.58 -9.32
N SER A 45 -14.45 9.48 -8.35
CA SER A 45 -14.46 10.93 -8.61
C SER A 45 -13.11 11.45 -9.12
N HIS A 46 -11.99 10.92 -8.58
CA HIS A 46 -10.64 11.32 -9.02
C HIS A 46 -10.39 10.98 -10.49
N TYR A 47 -10.82 9.80 -10.92
CA TYR A 47 -10.66 9.33 -12.30
C TYR A 47 -11.84 9.66 -13.20
N LEU A 48 -12.92 10.25 -12.67
CA LEU A 48 -14.13 10.68 -13.37
C LEU A 48 -14.90 9.56 -14.08
N PHE A 49 -14.78 8.32 -13.63
CA PHE A 49 -15.57 7.23 -14.19
C PHE A 49 -16.86 6.97 -13.40
N GLU A 50 -17.90 6.52 -14.09
CA GLU A 50 -19.12 6.05 -13.45
C GLU A 50 -18.96 4.63 -12.91
N ALA A 51 -19.37 4.40 -11.68
CA ALA A 51 -19.33 3.09 -11.06
C ALA A 51 -20.73 2.50 -10.97
N ASP A 52 -20.98 1.44 -11.72
CA ASP A 52 -22.18 0.64 -11.64
C ASP A 52 -21.92 -0.64 -10.84
N PHE A 53 -22.93 -1.10 -10.13
CA PHE A 53 -22.83 -2.32 -9.32
C PHE A 53 -23.81 -3.39 -9.82
N CYS A 54 -23.32 -4.63 -9.91
CA CYS A 54 -24.15 -5.78 -10.23
C CYS A 54 -25.31 -5.91 -9.25
N ASN A 55 -26.44 -6.43 -9.72
CA ASN A 55 -27.56 -6.75 -8.85
C ASN A 55 -27.20 -7.85 -7.86
N PRO A 56 -27.76 -7.81 -6.63
CA PRO A 56 -27.57 -8.91 -5.68
C PRO A 56 -28.09 -10.21 -6.29
N ALA A 57 -27.36 -11.31 -6.09
CA ALA A 57 -27.69 -12.65 -6.58
C ALA A 57 -27.79 -12.82 -8.12
N SER A 58 -27.36 -11.84 -8.92
CA SER A 58 -27.37 -11.92 -10.39
C SER A 58 -26.09 -12.59 -10.91
N GLY A 59 -26.00 -13.91 -10.76
CA GLY A 59 -24.83 -14.69 -11.21
C GLY A 59 -24.54 -14.54 -12.70
N TRP A 60 -25.55 -14.30 -13.53
CA TRP A 60 -25.37 -14.11 -14.98
C TRP A 60 -24.61 -12.82 -15.33
N GLU A 61 -24.73 -11.75 -14.53
CA GLU A 61 -23.94 -10.52 -14.70
C GLU A 61 -22.46 -10.74 -14.37
N LYS A 62 -22.14 -11.77 -13.59
CA LYS A 62 -20.77 -12.13 -13.18
C LYS A 62 -20.13 -13.22 -14.04
N GLY A 63 -20.93 -13.97 -14.80
CA GLY A 63 -20.46 -15.13 -15.53
C GLY A 63 -19.25 -14.85 -16.43
N GLN A 64 -19.19 -13.67 -17.04
CA GLN A 64 -18.05 -13.29 -17.88
C GLN A 64 -16.76 -13.08 -17.04
N VAL A 65 -16.86 -12.44 -15.88
CA VAL A 65 -15.71 -12.21 -15.00
C VAL A 65 -15.19 -13.52 -14.43
N GLU A 66 -16.10 -14.40 -13.96
CA GLU A 66 -15.74 -15.71 -13.43
C GLU A 66 -15.08 -16.59 -14.49
N LYS A 67 -15.60 -16.59 -15.70
CA LYS A 67 -15.01 -17.29 -16.84
C LYS A 67 -13.60 -16.76 -17.14
N ASN A 68 -13.42 -15.44 -17.19
CA ASN A 68 -12.12 -14.83 -17.46
C ASN A 68 -11.10 -15.17 -16.38
N VAL A 69 -11.49 -15.23 -15.11
CA VAL A 69 -10.61 -15.67 -14.01
C VAL A 69 -10.18 -17.13 -14.19
N GLN A 70 -11.13 -18.02 -14.55
CA GLN A 70 -10.80 -19.43 -14.79
C GLN A 70 -9.89 -19.58 -16.01
N ASP A 71 -10.16 -18.85 -17.09
CA ASP A 71 -9.33 -18.88 -18.31
C ASP A 71 -7.92 -18.35 -18.04
N ALA A 72 -7.77 -17.27 -17.27
CA ALA A 72 -6.48 -16.77 -16.84
C ALA A 72 -5.70 -17.79 -16.00
N ARG A 73 -6.39 -18.47 -15.06
CA ARG A 73 -5.77 -19.56 -14.29
C ARG A 73 -5.25 -20.69 -15.17
N ARG A 74 -6.02 -21.13 -16.16
CA ARG A 74 -5.60 -22.21 -17.07
C ARG A 74 -4.46 -21.78 -18.00
N ARG A 75 -4.50 -20.54 -18.52
CA ARG A 75 -3.55 -20.07 -19.52
C ARG A 75 -2.24 -19.55 -18.94
N LEU A 76 -2.27 -18.98 -17.73
CA LEU A 76 -1.12 -18.34 -17.10
C LEU A 76 -0.63 -19.11 -15.88
N TRP A 77 -1.50 -19.37 -14.90
CA TRP A 77 -1.09 -19.94 -13.61
C TRP A 77 -0.76 -21.43 -13.65
N GLN A 78 -1.50 -22.24 -14.39
CA GLN A 78 -1.21 -23.68 -14.50
C GLN A 78 0.13 -23.95 -15.17
N PRO A 79 0.47 -23.33 -16.32
CA PRO A 79 1.79 -23.49 -16.90
C PRO A 79 2.92 -23.04 -15.98
N LEU A 80 2.72 -21.94 -15.23
CA LEU A 80 3.70 -21.47 -14.27
C LEU A 80 3.99 -22.49 -13.16
N SER A 81 2.95 -23.13 -12.63
CA SER A 81 3.08 -24.08 -11.53
C SER A 81 3.75 -25.42 -11.94
N THR A 82 3.71 -25.76 -13.22
CA THR A 82 4.23 -27.05 -13.74
C THR A 82 5.63 -26.96 -14.35
N SER A 83 5.93 -25.92 -15.08
CA SER A 83 7.18 -25.79 -15.83
C SER A 83 7.59 -24.32 -16.08
N GLY A 84 6.99 -23.40 -15.35
CA GLY A 84 7.22 -21.97 -15.54
C GLY A 84 8.55 -21.47 -14.97
N PRO A 85 8.93 -20.23 -15.30
CA PRO A 85 10.11 -19.58 -14.75
C PRO A 85 9.98 -19.34 -13.24
N SER A 86 11.10 -19.34 -12.55
CA SER A 86 11.18 -18.88 -11.16
C SER A 86 11.36 -17.36 -11.15
N PHE A 87 10.70 -16.69 -10.20
CA PHE A 87 10.77 -15.24 -10.05
C PHE A 87 11.46 -14.88 -8.74
N PRO A 88 12.36 -13.87 -8.73
CA PRO A 88 13.06 -13.45 -7.53
C PRO A 88 12.12 -12.76 -6.51
N ASP A 89 11.07 -12.08 -7.02
CA ASP A 89 10.11 -11.33 -6.21
C ASP A 89 8.76 -11.21 -6.91
N ILE A 90 7.82 -10.58 -6.22
CA ILE A 90 6.44 -10.36 -6.71
C ILE A 90 6.40 -9.34 -7.86
N ASP A 91 7.34 -8.42 -7.93
CA ASP A 91 7.36 -7.38 -8.96
C ASP A 91 7.80 -7.99 -10.30
N ALA A 92 8.79 -8.88 -10.30
CA ALA A 92 9.19 -9.67 -11.46
C ALA A 92 8.05 -10.57 -11.96
N LEU A 93 7.31 -11.20 -11.07
CA LEU A 93 6.11 -11.99 -11.41
C LEU A 93 5.03 -11.10 -12.04
N ASN A 94 4.74 -9.93 -11.46
CA ASN A 94 3.73 -9.01 -11.99
C ASN A 94 4.11 -8.49 -13.39
N ALA A 95 5.37 -8.15 -13.62
CA ALA A 95 5.85 -7.72 -14.94
C ALA A 95 5.68 -8.82 -15.98
N TRP A 96 6.03 -10.05 -15.65
CA TRP A 96 5.84 -11.21 -16.51
C TRP A 96 4.36 -11.46 -16.82
N LEU A 97 3.48 -11.38 -15.80
CA LEU A 97 2.04 -11.54 -15.98
C LEU A 97 1.45 -10.46 -16.88
N GLU A 98 1.87 -9.21 -16.73
CA GLU A 98 1.42 -8.10 -17.57
C GLU A 98 1.76 -8.36 -19.04
N GLU A 99 3.03 -8.67 -19.34
CA GLU A 99 3.47 -8.97 -20.69
C GLU A 99 2.68 -10.12 -21.32
N HIS A 100 2.52 -11.21 -20.57
CA HIS A 100 1.83 -12.39 -21.07
C HIS A 100 0.31 -12.19 -21.20
N CYS A 101 -0.31 -11.44 -20.29
CA CYS A 101 -1.72 -11.05 -20.43
C CYS A 101 -1.97 -10.23 -21.69
N ILE A 102 -1.15 -9.23 -21.95
CA ILE A 102 -1.26 -8.39 -23.16
C ILE A 102 -1.00 -9.22 -24.43
N ALA A 103 0.02 -10.08 -24.43
CA ALA A 103 0.31 -10.97 -25.56
C ALA A 103 -0.87 -11.89 -25.89
N GLN A 104 -1.58 -12.38 -24.89
CA GLN A 104 -2.77 -13.21 -25.05
C GLN A 104 -3.92 -12.49 -25.80
N TRP A 105 -4.04 -11.16 -25.69
CA TRP A 105 -5.11 -10.40 -26.34
C TRP A 105 -5.15 -10.60 -27.86
N ARG A 106 -4.01 -10.84 -28.48
CA ARG A 106 -3.88 -11.12 -29.94
C ARG A 106 -4.41 -12.49 -30.33
N HIS A 107 -4.55 -13.40 -29.39
CA HIS A 107 -4.99 -14.78 -29.64
C HIS A 107 -6.41 -15.08 -29.17
N ILE A 108 -6.99 -14.18 -28.36
CA ILE A 108 -8.35 -14.35 -27.80
C ILE A 108 -9.33 -13.64 -28.72
N LYS A 109 -10.26 -14.39 -29.30
CA LYS A 109 -11.38 -13.79 -30.03
C LYS A 109 -12.27 -12.99 -29.09
N HIS A 110 -12.68 -11.79 -29.49
CA HIS A 110 -13.65 -11.02 -28.71
C HIS A 110 -15.01 -11.72 -28.69
N GLY A 111 -15.73 -11.69 -27.54
CA GLY A 111 -16.94 -12.50 -27.34
C GLY A 111 -18.15 -12.06 -28.18
N SER A 112 -18.24 -10.78 -28.57
CA SER A 112 -19.40 -10.21 -29.26
C SER A 112 -19.05 -9.36 -30.48
N LEU A 113 -17.84 -8.85 -30.58
CA LEU A 113 -17.38 -8.03 -31.70
C LEU A 113 -16.45 -8.86 -32.62
N PRO A 114 -16.35 -8.54 -33.91
CA PRO A 114 -15.41 -9.19 -34.80
C PRO A 114 -13.95 -8.87 -34.41
N GLY A 115 -13.06 -9.81 -34.62
CA GLY A 115 -11.63 -9.66 -34.31
C GLY A 115 -11.21 -10.24 -32.98
N THR A 116 -10.01 -9.92 -32.56
CA THR A 116 -9.41 -10.31 -31.28
C THR A 116 -9.66 -9.25 -30.22
N VAL A 117 -9.37 -9.57 -28.96
CA VAL A 117 -9.40 -8.59 -27.87
C VAL A 117 -8.44 -7.43 -28.14
N ALA A 118 -7.29 -7.70 -28.75
CA ALA A 118 -6.33 -6.66 -29.13
C ALA A 118 -6.88 -5.73 -30.23
N ASP A 119 -7.59 -6.26 -31.20
CA ASP A 119 -8.18 -5.44 -32.28
C ASP A 119 -9.25 -4.50 -31.72
N VAL A 120 -10.17 -5.03 -30.91
CA VAL A 120 -11.23 -4.23 -30.27
C VAL A 120 -10.64 -3.19 -29.31
N HIS A 121 -9.61 -3.57 -28.52
CA HIS A 121 -8.94 -2.64 -27.62
C HIS A 121 -8.24 -1.50 -28.38
N ALA A 122 -7.62 -1.79 -29.52
CA ALA A 122 -6.99 -0.74 -30.33
C ALA A 122 -7.99 0.33 -30.83
N GLU A 123 -9.24 -0.05 -31.09
CA GLU A 123 -10.32 0.87 -31.45
C GLU A 123 -10.84 1.64 -30.21
N GLU A 124 -10.94 0.94 -29.05
CA GLU A 124 -11.48 1.50 -27.82
C GLU A 124 -10.55 2.53 -27.16
N VAL A 125 -9.23 2.37 -27.27
CA VAL A 125 -8.21 3.26 -26.64
C VAL A 125 -8.49 4.73 -26.95
N ALA A 126 -8.92 5.07 -28.15
CA ALA A 126 -9.24 6.45 -28.53
C ALA A 126 -10.42 7.07 -27.75
N SER A 127 -11.26 6.22 -27.14
CA SER A 127 -12.44 6.63 -26.35
C SER A 127 -12.17 6.66 -24.85
N LEU A 128 -11.01 6.20 -24.40
CA LEU A 128 -10.62 6.21 -22.99
C LEU A 128 -10.26 7.63 -22.52
N MET A 129 -10.62 7.94 -21.30
CA MET A 129 -10.21 9.20 -20.67
C MET A 129 -8.74 9.12 -20.23
N PRO A 130 -7.98 10.23 -20.24
CA PRO A 130 -6.63 10.26 -19.70
C PRO A 130 -6.60 9.84 -18.24
N GLN A 131 -5.67 8.97 -17.86
CA GLN A 131 -5.53 8.53 -16.47
C GLN A 131 -5.13 9.67 -15.52
N GLY A 132 -4.38 10.65 -16.02
CA GLY A 132 -3.91 11.77 -15.21
C GLY A 132 -3.01 11.34 -14.05
N ARG A 133 -3.13 12.05 -12.92
CA ARG A 133 -2.35 11.76 -11.71
C ARG A 133 -2.86 10.49 -11.03
N ILE A 134 -1.95 9.66 -10.55
CA ILE A 134 -2.31 8.45 -9.80
C ILE A 134 -3.04 8.84 -8.50
N PHE A 135 -4.17 8.16 -8.24
CA PHE A 135 -4.93 8.34 -7.00
C PHE A 135 -4.12 7.96 -5.77
N ASP A 136 -3.97 8.90 -4.85
CA ASP A 136 -3.27 8.70 -3.58
C ASP A 136 -4.19 8.04 -2.53
N GLY A 137 -4.26 6.72 -2.60
CA GLY A 137 -5.17 5.91 -1.80
C GLY A 137 -4.60 5.46 -0.46
N PHE A 138 -4.63 6.30 0.56
CA PHE A 138 -4.25 5.96 1.93
C PHE A 138 -5.45 5.81 2.87
N VAL A 139 -5.23 5.15 4.01
CA VAL A 139 -6.13 5.22 5.18
C VAL A 139 -5.54 6.19 6.17
N GLU A 140 -6.32 7.19 6.59
CA GLU A 140 -5.87 8.20 7.53
C GLU A 140 -6.34 7.89 8.95
N HIS A 141 -5.42 8.00 9.90
CA HIS A 141 -5.70 7.88 11.33
C HIS A 141 -5.09 9.05 12.09
N SER A 142 -5.88 9.75 12.91
CA SER A 142 -5.32 10.71 13.86
C SER A 142 -4.75 9.96 15.06
N LYS A 143 -3.48 10.18 15.37
CA LYS A 143 -2.77 9.56 16.50
C LYS A 143 -2.03 10.60 17.32
N ARG A 144 -1.82 10.31 18.60
CA ARG A 144 -0.95 11.10 19.47
C ARG A 144 0.42 10.42 19.53
N VAL A 145 1.47 11.20 19.33
CA VAL A 145 2.85 10.74 19.51
C VAL A 145 3.09 10.57 21.01
N SER A 146 3.67 9.46 21.42
CA SER A 146 4.01 9.20 22.83
C SER A 146 5.12 10.13 23.32
N PRO A 147 5.32 10.26 24.65
CA PRO A 147 6.48 10.97 25.20
C PRO A 147 7.83 10.40 24.75
N THR A 148 7.83 9.12 24.34
CA THR A 148 9.01 8.42 23.80
C THR A 148 9.11 8.52 22.28
N CYS A 149 8.41 9.48 21.67
CA CYS A 149 8.46 9.77 20.24
C CYS A 149 8.01 8.60 19.34
N LEU A 150 6.99 7.86 19.78
CA LEU A 150 6.44 6.72 19.04
C LEU A 150 4.96 6.90 18.73
N VAL A 151 4.53 6.41 17.59
CA VAL A 151 3.12 6.22 17.24
C VAL A 151 2.82 4.73 17.06
N ASN A 152 1.63 4.32 17.50
CA ASN A 152 1.18 2.93 17.42
C ASN A 152 0.24 2.74 16.23
N PHE A 153 0.52 1.73 15.42
CA PHE A 153 -0.37 1.26 14.38
C PHE A 153 -0.22 -0.25 14.19
N ASP A 154 -1.35 -0.95 14.12
CA ASP A 154 -1.43 -2.39 13.84
C ASP A 154 -0.46 -3.22 14.73
N ARG A 155 -0.49 -2.95 16.07
CA ARG A 155 0.37 -3.51 17.12
C ARG A 155 1.87 -3.14 17.02
N ASN A 156 2.29 -2.49 15.95
CA ASN A 156 3.66 -2.03 15.77
C ASN A 156 3.81 -0.56 16.19
N ARG A 157 5.04 -0.17 16.46
CA ARG A 157 5.41 1.19 16.86
C ARG A 157 6.39 1.78 15.84
N TYR A 158 6.21 3.04 15.53
CA TYR A 158 7.03 3.76 14.56
C TYR A 158 7.53 5.05 15.19
N SER A 159 8.82 5.33 15.05
CA SER A 159 9.41 6.54 15.62
C SER A 159 9.00 7.79 14.83
N VAL A 160 8.89 8.91 15.53
CA VAL A 160 8.57 10.23 14.98
C VAL A 160 9.59 11.22 15.55
N PRO A 161 10.02 12.25 14.79
CA PRO A 161 10.94 13.24 15.30
C PRO A 161 10.52 13.79 16.66
N ALA A 162 11.48 13.95 17.56
CA ALA A 162 11.24 14.32 18.97
C ALA A 162 10.50 15.64 19.16
N SER A 163 10.58 16.55 18.15
CA SER A 163 9.82 17.79 18.13
C SER A 163 8.31 17.60 18.17
N PHE A 164 7.80 16.43 17.75
CA PHE A 164 6.38 16.09 17.73
C PHE A 164 5.93 15.28 18.96
N ALA A 165 6.79 15.07 19.95
CA ALA A 165 6.43 14.34 21.18
C ALA A 165 5.19 14.98 21.82
N ASN A 166 4.23 14.14 22.24
CA ASN A 166 2.92 14.53 22.82
C ASN A 166 1.98 15.31 21.89
N GLN A 167 2.35 15.53 20.62
CA GLN A 167 1.48 16.20 19.65
C GLN A 167 0.58 15.21 18.91
N ARG A 168 -0.49 15.72 18.32
CA ARG A 168 -1.34 14.96 17.41
C ARG A 168 -0.77 15.03 16.01
N VAL A 169 -0.70 13.88 15.34
CA VAL A 169 -0.25 13.73 13.96
C VAL A 169 -1.27 12.91 13.17
N SER A 170 -1.27 13.06 11.86
CA SER A 170 -1.98 12.19 10.95
C SER A 170 -1.06 11.06 10.49
N LEU A 171 -1.52 9.82 10.61
CA LEU A 171 -0.88 8.66 9.99
C LEU A 171 -1.59 8.32 8.70
N ARG A 172 -0.89 8.42 7.57
CA ARG A 172 -1.36 7.94 6.28
C ARG A 172 -0.80 6.54 6.05
N ILE A 173 -1.68 5.57 6.01
CA ILE A 173 -1.34 4.15 5.91
C ILE A 173 -1.49 3.69 4.45
N TYR A 174 -0.40 3.28 3.88
CA TYR A 174 -0.31 2.65 2.57
C TYR A 174 -0.11 1.12 2.71
N PRO A 175 -0.21 0.36 1.63
CA PRO A 175 0.04 -1.08 1.68
C PRO A 175 1.42 -1.45 2.24
N ASN A 176 2.46 -0.71 1.87
CA ASN A 176 3.87 -1.02 2.17
C ASN A 176 4.56 0.02 3.08
N ARG A 177 3.90 1.13 3.42
CA ARG A 177 4.52 2.22 4.19
C ARG A 177 3.54 2.91 5.12
N VAL A 178 4.08 3.55 6.13
CA VAL A 178 3.39 4.44 7.07
C VAL A 178 4.02 5.83 6.93
N VAL A 179 3.22 6.82 6.60
CA VAL A 179 3.66 8.22 6.46
C VAL A 179 3.05 9.03 7.60
N VAL A 180 3.88 9.74 8.32
CA VAL A 180 3.47 10.66 9.39
C VAL A 180 3.38 12.07 8.83
N VAL A 181 2.24 12.71 9.04
CA VAL A 181 1.96 14.06 8.54
C VAL A 181 1.55 14.95 9.72
N ALA A 182 2.10 16.13 9.80
CA ALA A 182 1.70 17.18 10.72
C ALA A 182 1.66 18.52 9.98
N GLU A 183 0.67 19.36 10.28
CA GLU A 183 0.51 20.70 9.66
C GLU A 183 0.54 20.66 8.12
N GLY A 184 0.00 19.60 7.53
CA GLY A 184 -0.03 19.41 6.08
C GLY A 184 1.30 18.96 5.45
N GLN A 185 2.39 18.84 6.23
CA GLN A 185 3.71 18.43 5.76
C GLN A 185 4.04 16.99 6.17
N ILE A 186 4.76 16.28 5.30
CA ILE A 186 5.30 14.96 5.63
C ILE A 186 6.43 15.14 6.63
N VAL A 187 6.28 14.52 7.80
CA VAL A 187 7.25 14.56 8.90
C VAL A 187 8.28 13.44 8.76
N CYS A 188 7.81 12.23 8.53
CA CYS A 188 8.65 11.05 8.31
C CYS A 188 7.86 9.93 7.64
N GLU A 189 8.60 8.94 7.15
CA GLU A 189 8.06 7.75 6.51
C GLU A 189 8.79 6.51 7.01
N HIS A 190 8.05 5.39 7.18
CA HIS A 190 8.58 4.10 7.57
C HIS A 190 8.05 2.99 6.68
N VAL A 191 8.82 1.95 6.49
CA VAL A 191 8.33 0.69 5.92
C VAL A 191 7.28 0.12 6.88
N ARG A 192 6.10 -0.22 6.33
CA ARG A 192 5.03 -0.82 7.12
C ARG A 192 5.34 -2.28 7.42
N ILE A 193 5.28 -2.65 8.70
CA ILE A 193 5.34 -4.04 9.12
C ILE A 193 3.93 -4.62 9.02
N ILE A 194 3.80 -5.69 8.24
CA ILE A 194 2.56 -6.45 8.04
C ILE A 194 2.76 -7.82 8.67
N GLU A 195 2.72 -7.89 10.00
CA GLU A 195 2.71 -9.16 10.72
C GLU A 195 1.30 -9.47 11.20
N ARG A 196 0.73 -10.54 10.70
CA ARG A 196 -0.64 -10.97 11.02
C ARG A 196 -0.70 -12.05 12.08
N SER A 197 0.43 -12.63 12.46
CA SER A 197 0.48 -13.64 13.50
C SER A 197 0.16 -13.02 14.87
N HIS A 198 -0.84 -13.57 15.54
CA HIS A 198 -1.18 -13.16 16.90
C HIS A 198 -0.14 -13.60 17.94
N HIS A 199 0.76 -14.51 17.57
CA HIS A 199 1.79 -15.07 18.43
C HIS A 199 3.09 -14.26 18.45
N MET A 200 3.28 -13.38 17.44
CA MET A 200 4.48 -12.53 17.38
C MET A 200 4.25 -11.21 18.13
N PRO A 201 5.20 -10.79 18.99
CA PRO A 201 5.13 -9.48 19.63
C PRO A 201 5.20 -8.37 18.60
N GLY A 202 4.55 -7.23 18.91
CA GLY A 202 4.63 -6.03 18.07
C GLY A 202 6.08 -5.53 17.98
N GLN A 203 6.47 -5.11 16.79
CA GLN A 203 7.81 -4.61 16.52
C GLN A 203 7.86 -3.08 16.64
N THR A 204 9.05 -2.55 16.91
CA THR A 204 9.30 -1.11 16.90
C THR A 204 10.29 -0.77 15.79
N VAL A 205 9.89 0.13 14.89
CA VAL A 205 10.74 0.65 13.81
C VAL A 205 11.30 1.99 14.26
N TYR A 206 12.59 2.05 14.43
CA TYR A 206 13.29 3.27 14.80
C TYR A 206 14.02 3.89 13.61
N ASP A 207 13.87 5.22 13.46
CA ASP A 207 14.84 6.06 12.79
C ASP A 207 15.60 6.85 13.87
N TRP A 208 16.87 6.57 14.04
CA TRP A 208 17.70 7.18 15.08
C TRP A 208 17.82 8.69 14.95
N ARG A 209 17.71 9.21 13.74
CA ARG A 209 17.74 10.65 13.44
C ARG A 209 16.63 11.40 14.15
N HIS A 210 15.51 10.74 14.45
CA HIS A 210 14.40 11.35 15.17
C HIS A 210 14.74 11.78 16.60
N TYR A 211 15.79 11.22 17.17
CA TYR A 211 16.21 11.44 18.57
C TYR A 211 17.43 12.35 18.70
N LEU A 212 18.07 12.78 17.63
CA LEU A 212 19.28 13.60 17.67
C LEU A 212 19.11 14.87 18.53
N ALA A 213 17.99 15.58 18.37
CA ALA A 213 17.71 16.77 19.18
C ALA A 213 17.58 16.49 20.69
N VAL A 214 17.17 15.28 21.06
CA VAL A 214 17.12 14.84 22.47
C VAL A 214 18.52 14.56 22.98
N ILE A 215 19.34 13.87 22.20
CA ILE A 215 20.73 13.52 22.55
C ILE A 215 21.56 14.79 22.73
N GLN A 216 21.44 15.74 21.80
CA GLN A 216 22.17 17.02 21.89
C GLN A 216 21.84 17.80 23.17
N ARG A 217 20.58 17.76 23.64
CA ARG A 217 20.15 18.42 24.88
C ARG A 217 20.49 17.63 26.14
N LYS A 218 20.44 16.30 26.06
CA LYS A 218 20.61 15.38 27.18
C LYS A 218 21.45 14.16 26.75
N PRO A 219 22.77 14.27 26.63
CA PRO A 219 23.65 13.17 26.21
C PRO A 219 23.50 11.92 27.09
N VAL A 220 23.18 12.10 28.38
CA VAL A 220 22.94 10.99 29.33
C VAL A 220 21.77 10.09 28.89
N ALA A 221 20.85 10.57 28.04
CA ALA A 221 19.77 9.73 27.50
C ALA A 221 20.30 8.53 26.70
N LEU A 222 21.51 8.61 26.15
CA LEU A 222 22.18 7.49 25.48
C LEU A 222 22.42 6.29 26.38
N ARG A 223 22.49 6.46 27.70
CA ARG A 223 22.76 5.37 28.65
C ARG A 223 21.54 4.47 28.88
N ASN A 224 20.38 5.07 29.07
CA ASN A 224 19.22 4.35 29.60
C ASN A 224 17.92 4.61 28.81
N GLY A 225 17.96 5.44 27.77
CA GLY A 225 16.77 5.80 27.00
C GLY A 225 16.45 4.79 25.89
N ALA A 226 15.22 4.32 25.79
CA ALA A 226 14.76 3.78 24.51
C ALA A 226 14.80 4.92 23.48
N PRO A 227 15.30 4.69 22.29
CA PRO A 227 15.63 3.45 21.60
C PRO A 227 17.06 2.92 21.78
N PHE A 228 17.93 3.60 22.55
CA PHE A 228 19.36 3.32 22.60
C PHE A 228 19.69 1.98 23.29
N THR A 229 18.79 1.47 24.12
CA THR A 229 18.90 0.13 24.71
C THR A 229 18.71 -1.00 23.71
N GLU A 230 18.11 -0.71 22.54
CA GLU A 230 17.81 -1.68 21.49
C GLU A 230 18.81 -1.59 20.30
N LEU A 231 19.95 -0.87 20.48
CA LEU A 231 20.99 -0.76 19.46
C LEU A 231 21.57 -2.14 19.07
N PRO A 232 21.98 -2.32 17.81
CA PRO A 232 22.76 -3.50 17.40
C PRO A 232 23.97 -3.72 18.29
N GLN A 233 24.37 -4.99 18.47
CA GLN A 233 25.42 -5.38 19.43
C GLN A 233 26.72 -4.60 19.25
N ALA A 234 27.16 -4.38 18.01
CA ALA A 234 28.37 -3.61 17.71
C ALA A 234 28.28 -2.16 18.22
N PHE A 235 27.14 -1.51 18.04
CA PHE A 235 26.91 -0.15 18.58
C PHE A 235 26.86 -0.13 20.11
N ARG A 236 26.25 -1.13 20.74
CA ARG A 236 26.25 -1.23 22.21
C ARG A 236 27.65 -1.44 22.77
N GLN A 237 28.52 -2.18 22.11
CA GLN A 237 29.91 -2.35 22.48
C GLN A 237 30.68 -1.01 22.37
N LEU A 238 30.53 -0.30 21.24
CA LEU A 238 31.13 1.00 21.05
C LEU A 238 30.62 2.03 22.07
N GLN A 239 29.31 2.08 22.30
CA GLN A 239 28.70 2.90 23.34
C GLN A 239 29.29 2.61 24.71
N GLY A 240 29.42 1.32 25.08
CA GLY A 240 29.99 0.91 26.34
C GLY A 240 31.46 1.33 26.53
N LEU A 241 32.24 1.41 25.45
CA LEU A 241 33.62 1.88 25.48
C LEU A 241 33.72 3.40 25.64
N ILE A 242 32.91 4.16 24.85
CA ILE A 242 32.91 5.62 24.88
C ILE A 242 32.35 6.15 26.21
N LEU A 243 31.20 5.64 26.66
CA LEU A 243 30.53 6.12 27.87
C LEU A 243 31.32 5.82 29.19
N LYS A 244 32.33 4.96 29.15
CA LYS A 244 33.26 4.73 30.29
C LYS A 244 34.32 5.83 30.42
N ARG A 245 34.54 6.65 29.39
CA ARG A 245 35.50 7.73 29.40
C ARG A 245 34.96 8.97 30.11
N PRO A 246 35.81 9.80 30.73
CA PRO A 246 35.43 11.10 31.23
C PRO A 246 34.88 11.96 30.05
N GLY A 247 33.65 12.46 30.16
CA GLY A 247 33.03 13.22 29.08
C GLY A 247 32.43 12.40 27.93
N GLY A 248 32.45 11.06 28.02
CA GLY A 248 31.99 10.15 26.97
C GLY A 248 30.54 10.33 26.54
N ASP A 249 29.68 10.89 27.40
CA ASP A 249 28.30 11.22 27.01
C ASP A 249 28.25 12.30 25.92
N ARG A 250 29.18 13.28 25.96
CA ARG A 250 29.29 14.32 24.92
C ARG A 250 29.94 13.77 23.66
N GLU A 251 31.05 13.05 23.82
CA GLU A 251 31.78 12.39 22.71
C GLU A 251 30.85 11.45 21.90
N MET A 252 29.90 10.78 22.55
CA MET A 252 28.95 9.89 21.87
C MET A 252 27.81 10.67 21.16
N ALA A 253 27.56 11.91 21.55
CA ALA A 253 26.49 12.74 20.97
C ALA A 253 26.98 13.58 19.78
N GLU A 254 28.27 13.74 19.61
CA GLU A 254 28.93 14.37 18.47
C GLU A 254 29.12 13.37 17.31
#